data_0d155fd86f9c4fbd8595d1ad547b9b8b
#
_entry.id   0d155fd86f9c4fbd8595d1ad547b9b8b
#
_cell.length_a   1.000
_cell.length_b   1.000
_cell.length_c   1.000
_cell.angle_alpha   90.00
_cell.angle_beta   90.00
_cell.angle_gamma   90.00
#
_symmetry.space_group_name_H-M   'P 1'
#
loop_
_entity.id
_entity.type
_entity.pdbx_description
1 polymer ?
#
loop_
_entity_poly.entity_id
_entity_poly.type
_entity_poly.pdbx_seq_one_letter_code
_entity_poly.pdbx_strand_id
1 'polypeptide(L)'
;CFEDDDITHVEGGVDPVRDADTVETELMISDMESLEKRMTALTKKVRGGDKQAASDLSLMEKLHAQLSDGQPARKTPNLTEDEQARLPYLQLLTTKPILYVCNVGEADAATGNAFSETVGKMAAEQGAAHVVVSAAIESEIATLDPEDAAEFLSELGLEEAGLVRMI
;
A
#
# COMPACT_ATOMS: atom_id res chain seq x y z
N CYS A 1 2.29 -14.73 -1.07
CA CYS A 1 1.84 -15.32 -2.34
C CYS A 1 2.41 -16.72 -2.56
N PHE A 2 2.63 -17.49 -1.48
CA PHE A 2 3.01 -18.91 -1.52
C PHE A 2 2.42 -19.61 -0.30
N GLU A 3 2.23 -20.93 -0.41
CA GLU A 3 1.81 -21.80 0.69
C GLU A 3 3.05 -22.43 1.32
N ASP A 4 3.11 -22.46 2.66
CA ASP A 4 4.18 -23.06 3.42
C ASP A 4 3.57 -23.71 4.67
N ASP A 5 3.81 -25.00 4.84
CA ASP A 5 3.24 -25.80 5.94
C ASP A 5 3.75 -25.33 7.32
N ASP A 6 4.91 -24.66 7.37
CA ASP A 6 5.49 -24.10 8.58
C ASP A 6 4.92 -22.71 8.95
N ILE A 7 4.14 -22.08 8.05
CA ILE A 7 3.53 -20.76 8.26
C ILE A 7 2.03 -20.93 8.50
N THR A 8 1.60 -20.64 9.73
CA THR A 8 0.17 -20.66 10.08
C THR A 8 -0.51 -19.42 9.55
N HIS A 9 -1.45 -19.58 8.61
CA HIS A 9 -2.33 -18.52 8.16
C HIS A 9 -3.51 -18.37 9.12
N VAL A 10 -3.70 -17.18 9.69
CA VAL A 10 -4.73 -16.89 10.71
C VAL A 10 -6.15 -17.13 10.17
N GLU A 11 -6.35 -16.96 8.88
CA GLU A 11 -7.66 -17.04 8.19
C GLU A 11 -7.86 -18.35 7.38
N GLY A 12 -7.04 -19.36 7.63
CA GLY A 12 -7.26 -20.74 7.10
C GLY A 12 -6.84 -20.98 5.65
N GLY A 13 -6.10 -20.04 5.02
CA GLY A 13 -5.54 -20.21 3.67
C GLY A 13 -4.96 -18.90 3.11
N VAL A 14 -4.11 -19.02 2.08
CA VAL A 14 -3.51 -17.89 1.38
C VAL A 14 -4.54 -17.26 0.44
N ASP A 15 -4.95 -16.04 0.72
CA ASP A 15 -5.78 -15.21 -0.17
C ASP A 15 -5.21 -13.77 -0.17
N PRO A 16 -4.26 -13.47 -1.05
CA PRO A 16 -3.55 -12.20 -1.02
C PRO A 16 -4.44 -10.99 -1.37
N VAL A 17 -5.54 -11.18 -2.09
CA VAL A 17 -6.48 -10.08 -2.40
C VAL A 17 -7.29 -9.73 -1.16
N ARG A 18 -7.88 -10.74 -0.51
CA ARG A 18 -8.60 -10.54 0.77
C ARG A 18 -7.69 -9.91 1.82
N ASP A 19 -6.46 -10.39 1.93
CA ASP A 19 -5.50 -9.89 2.92
C ASP A 19 -5.12 -8.43 2.62
N ALA A 20 -4.93 -8.06 1.34
CA ALA A 20 -4.71 -6.68 0.93
C ALA A 20 -5.92 -5.77 1.24
N ASP A 21 -7.14 -6.24 0.96
CA ASP A 21 -8.38 -5.50 1.27
C ASP A 21 -8.56 -5.31 2.77
N THR A 22 -8.21 -6.32 3.57
CA THR A 22 -8.25 -6.22 5.04
C THR A 22 -7.29 -5.14 5.54
N VAL A 23 -6.03 -5.14 5.07
CA VAL A 23 -5.04 -4.13 5.45
C VAL A 23 -5.49 -2.73 4.98
N GLU A 24 -5.99 -2.59 3.75
CA GLU A 24 -6.47 -1.29 3.26
C GLU A 24 -7.65 -0.77 4.10
N THR A 25 -8.55 -1.65 4.53
CA THR A 25 -9.66 -1.30 5.42
C THR A 25 -9.16 -0.81 6.78
N GLU A 26 -8.18 -1.48 7.38
CA GLU A 26 -7.57 -1.05 8.64
C GLU A 26 -6.89 0.33 8.51
N LEU A 27 -6.20 0.58 7.39
CA LEU A 27 -5.60 1.88 7.12
C LEU A 27 -6.66 2.98 6.97
N MET A 28 -7.79 2.70 6.31
CA MET A 28 -8.91 3.64 6.18
C MET A 28 -9.54 3.96 7.55
N ILE A 29 -9.74 2.97 8.40
CA ILE A 29 -10.26 3.17 9.77
C ILE A 29 -9.31 4.07 10.58
N SER A 30 -8.01 3.82 10.52
CA SER A 30 -7.00 4.65 11.19
C SER A 30 -7.03 6.10 10.71
N ASP A 31 -7.18 6.33 9.40
CA ASP A 31 -7.29 7.66 8.82
C ASP A 31 -8.59 8.36 9.24
N MET A 32 -9.72 7.65 9.29
CA MET A 32 -11.00 8.18 9.77
C MET A 32 -10.88 8.67 11.22
N GLU A 33 -10.32 7.86 12.11
CA GLU A 33 -10.12 8.27 13.50
C GLU A 33 -9.21 9.51 13.63
N SER A 34 -8.16 9.59 12.80
CA SER A 34 -7.27 10.75 12.75
C SER A 34 -8.01 12.02 12.30
N LEU A 35 -8.85 11.90 11.25
CA LEU A 35 -9.65 13.01 10.74
C LEU A 35 -10.69 13.48 11.79
N GLU A 36 -11.44 12.58 12.41
CA GLU A 36 -12.47 12.90 13.40
C GLU A 36 -11.91 13.71 14.58
N LYS A 37 -10.75 13.30 15.10
CA LYS A 37 -10.05 14.04 16.17
C LYS A 37 -9.72 15.46 15.74
N ARG A 38 -9.20 15.64 14.51
CA ARG A 38 -8.82 16.96 13.97
C ARG A 38 -10.05 17.81 13.65
N MET A 39 -11.08 17.24 13.03
CA MET A 39 -12.34 17.92 12.71
C MET A 39 -13.02 18.47 13.97
N THR A 40 -13.00 17.70 15.06
CA THR A 40 -13.52 18.16 16.36
C THR A 40 -12.80 19.42 16.87
N ALA A 41 -11.47 19.47 16.70
CA ALA A 41 -10.67 20.66 17.09
C ALA A 41 -10.92 21.86 16.17
N LEU A 42 -11.04 21.62 14.85
CA LEU A 42 -11.29 22.65 13.83
C LEU A 42 -12.69 23.28 13.99
N THR A 43 -13.71 22.48 14.31
CA THR A 43 -15.09 22.95 14.53
C THR A 43 -15.14 24.07 15.58
N LYS A 44 -14.32 23.99 16.63
CA LYS A 44 -14.24 25.04 17.66
C LYS A 44 -13.65 26.35 17.11
N LYS A 45 -12.61 26.26 16.24
CA LYS A 45 -11.98 27.43 15.59
C LYS A 45 -12.91 28.07 14.57
N VAL A 46 -13.64 27.26 13.80
CA VAL A 46 -14.64 27.74 12.82
C VAL A 46 -15.73 28.57 13.52
N ARG A 47 -16.23 28.12 14.67
CA ARG A 47 -17.18 28.88 15.49
C ARG A 47 -16.61 30.23 15.97
N GLY A 48 -15.28 30.34 16.08
CA GLY A 48 -14.58 31.59 16.37
C GLY A 48 -14.34 32.49 15.16
N GLY A 49 -14.80 32.10 13.96
CA GLY A 49 -14.69 32.88 12.74
C GLY A 49 -13.38 32.66 11.94
N ASP A 50 -12.61 31.62 12.24
CA ASP A 50 -11.36 31.29 11.53
C ASP A 50 -11.69 30.70 10.14
N LYS A 51 -11.41 31.49 9.09
CA LYS A 51 -11.69 31.10 7.70
C LYS A 51 -10.78 29.97 7.20
N GLN A 52 -9.53 29.92 7.67
CA GLN A 52 -8.62 28.85 7.29
C GLN A 52 -9.08 27.53 7.90
N ALA A 53 -9.47 27.54 9.17
CA ALA A 53 -10.04 26.38 9.83
C ALA A 53 -11.31 25.86 9.12
N ALA A 54 -12.13 26.77 8.56
CA ALA A 54 -13.32 26.37 7.79
C ALA A 54 -12.94 25.67 6.47
N SER A 55 -11.93 26.17 5.77
CA SER A 55 -11.41 25.53 4.56
C SER A 55 -10.80 24.14 4.85
N ASP A 56 -10.02 24.04 5.92
CA ASP A 56 -9.41 22.77 6.33
C ASP A 56 -10.47 21.75 6.76
N LEU A 57 -11.49 22.19 7.50
CA LEU A 57 -12.61 21.33 7.90
C LEU A 57 -13.36 20.80 6.67
N SER A 58 -13.66 21.66 5.69
CA SER A 58 -14.33 21.22 4.45
C SER A 58 -13.55 20.16 3.68
N LEU A 59 -12.22 20.29 3.59
CA LEU A 59 -11.37 19.26 2.98
C LEU A 59 -11.45 17.95 3.78
N MET A 60 -11.32 18.02 5.10
CA MET A 60 -11.38 16.82 5.95
C MET A 60 -12.74 16.12 5.89
N GLU A 61 -13.84 16.87 5.77
CA GLU A 61 -15.19 16.33 5.59
C GLU A 61 -15.31 15.54 4.27
N LYS A 62 -14.73 16.06 3.17
CA LYS A 62 -14.70 15.33 1.88
C LYS A 62 -13.92 14.02 1.99
N LEU A 63 -12.74 14.05 2.61
CA LEU A 63 -11.90 12.87 2.80
C LEU A 63 -12.58 11.84 3.72
N HIS A 64 -13.18 12.30 4.81
CA HIS A 64 -13.90 11.44 5.72
C HIS A 64 -15.11 10.76 5.06
N ALA A 65 -15.88 11.48 4.24
CA ALA A 65 -16.98 10.90 3.50
C ALA A 65 -16.49 9.79 2.55
N GLN A 66 -15.39 10.03 1.81
CA GLN A 66 -14.78 9.05 0.93
C GLN A 66 -14.37 7.76 1.67
N LEU A 67 -13.70 7.91 2.81
CA LEU A 67 -13.29 6.79 3.65
C LEU A 67 -14.50 6.03 4.23
N SER A 68 -15.55 6.75 4.64
CA SER A 68 -16.80 6.16 5.14
C SER A 68 -17.54 5.33 4.08
N ASP A 69 -17.36 5.68 2.80
CA ASP A 69 -17.88 4.91 1.66
C ASP A 69 -16.97 3.70 1.30
N GLY A 70 -15.97 3.39 2.14
CA GLY A 70 -15.04 2.28 1.91
C GLY A 70 -14.07 2.54 0.76
N GLN A 71 -13.75 3.80 0.48
CA GLN A 71 -12.80 4.16 -0.55
C GLN A 71 -11.62 4.94 0.03
N PRO A 72 -10.37 4.62 -0.37
CA PRO A 72 -9.18 5.29 0.16
C PRO A 72 -9.15 6.78 -0.21
N ALA A 73 -8.55 7.59 0.66
CA ALA A 73 -8.50 9.04 0.51
C ALA A 73 -7.84 9.51 -0.80
N ARG A 74 -6.89 8.75 -1.37
CA ARG A 74 -6.27 9.03 -2.68
C ARG A 74 -7.27 9.03 -3.85
N LYS A 75 -8.41 8.37 -3.70
CA LYS A 75 -9.48 8.32 -4.72
C LYS A 75 -10.56 9.39 -4.53
N THR A 76 -10.37 10.35 -3.61
CA THR A 76 -11.35 11.42 -3.39
C THR A 76 -11.54 12.27 -4.64
N PRO A 77 -12.74 12.32 -5.22
CA PRO A 77 -12.99 13.06 -6.45
C PRO A 77 -13.08 14.56 -6.19
N ASN A 78 -12.93 15.36 -7.26
CA ASN A 78 -13.24 16.78 -7.29
C ASN A 78 -12.49 17.64 -6.25
N LEU A 79 -11.27 17.24 -5.88
CA LEU A 79 -10.38 18.08 -5.10
C LEU A 79 -9.82 19.20 -5.98
N THR A 80 -9.83 20.43 -5.47
CA THR A 80 -9.16 21.56 -6.12
C THR A 80 -7.63 21.40 -6.04
N GLU A 81 -6.88 22.13 -6.87
CA GLU A 81 -5.42 22.12 -6.84
C GLU A 81 -4.87 22.49 -5.44
N ASP A 82 -5.49 23.47 -4.78
CA ASP A 82 -5.13 23.88 -3.41
C ASP A 82 -5.41 22.75 -2.39
N GLU A 83 -6.54 22.05 -2.51
CA GLU A 83 -6.86 20.91 -1.65
C GLU A 83 -5.89 19.74 -1.87
N GLN A 84 -5.53 19.44 -3.13
CA GLN A 84 -4.56 18.40 -3.46
C GLN A 84 -3.17 18.74 -2.89
N ALA A 85 -2.72 19.99 -2.99
CA ALA A 85 -1.45 20.43 -2.42
C ALA A 85 -1.39 20.31 -0.89
N ARG A 86 -2.55 20.29 -0.22
CA ARG A 86 -2.64 20.13 1.25
C ARG A 86 -2.67 18.67 1.72
N LEU A 87 -2.99 17.70 0.86
CA LEU A 87 -3.08 16.28 1.25
C LEU A 87 -1.82 15.76 1.98
N PRO A 88 -0.58 16.03 1.52
CA PRO A 88 0.61 15.53 2.20
C PRO A 88 0.74 15.99 3.65
N TYR A 89 0.26 17.20 3.97
CA TYR A 89 0.32 17.76 5.33
C TYR A 89 -0.68 17.09 6.28
N LEU A 90 -1.70 16.43 5.76
CA LEU A 90 -2.62 15.65 6.56
C LEU A 90 -2.01 14.33 7.04
N GLN A 91 -0.96 13.84 6.37
CA GLN A 91 -0.25 12.60 6.72
C GLN A 91 -1.16 11.38 6.81
N LEU A 92 -2.25 11.36 6.05
CA LEU A 92 -3.12 10.19 5.97
C LEU A 92 -2.39 9.04 5.27
N LEU A 93 -2.64 7.83 5.73
CA LEU A 93 -2.03 6.61 5.20
C LEU A 93 -2.55 6.32 3.79
N THR A 94 -3.86 6.46 3.61
CA THR A 94 -4.54 6.12 2.35
C THR A 94 -4.48 7.20 1.27
N THR A 95 -3.77 8.33 1.50
CA THR A 95 -3.42 9.29 0.45
C THR A 95 -2.17 8.89 -0.33
N LYS A 96 -1.36 7.99 0.23
CA LYS A 96 -0.09 7.55 -0.35
C LYS A 96 -0.31 6.58 -1.51
N PRO A 97 0.60 6.53 -2.49
CA PRO A 97 0.61 5.46 -3.49
C PRO A 97 0.91 4.11 -2.82
N ILE A 98 0.42 3.03 -3.45
CA ILE A 98 0.65 1.65 -2.98
C ILE A 98 1.60 0.95 -3.93
N LEU A 99 2.51 0.17 -3.35
CA LEU A 99 3.28 -0.87 -4.03
C LEU A 99 2.93 -2.22 -3.38
N TYR A 100 2.40 -3.15 -4.16
CA TYR A 100 2.16 -4.52 -3.73
C TYR A 100 3.42 -5.36 -3.95
N VAL A 101 3.96 -5.92 -2.88
CA VAL A 101 5.13 -6.81 -2.92
C VAL A 101 4.64 -8.25 -2.76
N CYS A 102 4.69 -9.01 -3.86
CA CYS A 102 4.28 -10.41 -3.90
C CYS A 102 5.48 -11.28 -3.54
N ASN A 103 5.59 -11.67 -2.26
CA ASN A 103 6.60 -12.65 -1.85
C ASN A 103 6.17 -14.05 -2.29
N VAL A 104 6.98 -14.70 -3.12
CA VAL A 104 6.75 -16.03 -3.70
C VAL A 104 7.85 -17.00 -3.29
N GLY A 105 7.63 -18.29 -3.50
CA GLY A 105 8.68 -19.32 -3.36
C GLY A 105 9.80 -19.12 -4.41
N GLU A 106 10.96 -19.69 -4.16
CA GLU A 106 12.14 -19.56 -5.02
C GLU A 106 11.88 -20.00 -6.47
N ALA A 107 11.15 -21.10 -6.65
CA ALA A 107 10.80 -21.62 -7.97
C ALA A 107 9.93 -20.65 -8.80
N ASP A 108 9.22 -19.75 -8.16
CA ASP A 108 8.30 -18.79 -8.79
C ASP A 108 8.91 -17.38 -8.91
N ALA A 109 10.14 -17.17 -8.45
CA ALA A 109 10.74 -15.84 -8.37
C ALA A 109 10.90 -15.13 -9.73
N ALA A 110 11.19 -15.91 -10.78
CA ALA A 110 11.38 -15.38 -12.15
C ALA A 110 10.05 -15.10 -12.87
N THR A 111 9.02 -15.93 -12.64
CA THR A 111 7.79 -15.89 -13.44
C THR A 111 6.55 -15.47 -12.65
N GLY A 112 6.62 -15.47 -11.32
CA GLY A 112 5.45 -15.37 -10.46
C GLY A 112 4.62 -16.65 -10.46
N ASN A 113 3.46 -16.59 -9.80
CA ASN A 113 2.49 -17.67 -9.71
C ASN A 113 1.04 -17.12 -9.76
N ALA A 114 0.05 -18.00 -9.68
CA ALA A 114 -1.37 -17.61 -9.77
C ALA A 114 -1.78 -16.56 -8.72
N PHE A 115 -1.20 -16.58 -7.53
CA PHE A 115 -1.46 -15.56 -6.49
C PHE A 115 -0.89 -14.20 -6.89
N SER A 116 0.37 -14.15 -7.33
CA SER A 116 1.01 -12.90 -7.78
C SER A 116 0.35 -12.31 -9.03
N GLU A 117 -0.11 -13.15 -9.97
CA GLU A 117 -0.91 -12.71 -11.12
C GLU A 117 -2.24 -12.07 -10.69
N THR A 118 -2.91 -12.65 -9.70
CA THR A 118 -4.18 -12.12 -9.19
C THR A 118 -3.97 -10.76 -8.53
N VAL A 119 -2.90 -10.62 -7.72
CA VAL A 119 -2.51 -9.32 -7.13
C VAL A 119 -2.13 -8.31 -8.21
N GLY A 120 -1.42 -8.74 -9.26
CA GLY A 120 -1.06 -7.87 -10.38
C GLY A 120 -2.27 -7.29 -11.10
N LYS A 121 -3.32 -8.10 -11.32
CA LYS A 121 -4.60 -7.62 -11.90
C LYS A 121 -5.29 -6.61 -10.99
N MET A 122 -5.41 -6.93 -9.70
CA MET A 122 -5.95 -6.02 -8.68
C MET A 122 -5.18 -4.69 -8.64
N ALA A 123 -3.84 -4.75 -8.61
CA ALA A 123 -2.99 -3.56 -8.61
C ALA A 123 -3.23 -2.68 -9.85
N ALA A 124 -3.31 -3.29 -11.04
CA ALA A 124 -3.59 -2.57 -12.29
C ALA A 124 -4.96 -1.86 -12.26
N GLU A 125 -6.01 -2.51 -11.75
CA GLU A 125 -7.35 -1.94 -11.59
C GLU A 125 -7.36 -0.75 -10.61
N GLN A 126 -6.49 -0.78 -9.61
CA GLN A 126 -6.33 0.28 -8.62
C GLN A 126 -5.38 1.40 -9.06
N GLY A 127 -4.66 1.24 -10.18
CA GLY A 127 -3.60 2.14 -10.61
C GLY A 127 -2.37 2.08 -9.69
N ALA A 128 -2.16 0.96 -9.02
CA ALA A 128 -1.04 0.69 -8.14
C ALA A 128 0.04 -0.12 -8.87
N ALA A 129 1.27 -0.07 -8.37
CA ALA A 129 2.36 -0.92 -8.84
C ALA A 129 2.39 -2.26 -8.06
N HIS A 130 2.96 -3.29 -8.67
CA HIS A 130 3.28 -4.54 -7.99
C HIS A 130 4.65 -5.06 -8.41
N VAL A 131 5.29 -5.83 -7.55
CA VAL A 131 6.56 -6.50 -7.81
C VAL A 131 6.52 -7.91 -7.22
N VAL A 132 7.12 -8.86 -7.93
CA VAL A 132 7.30 -10.24 -7.46
C VAL A 132 8.72 -10.37 -6.90
N VAL A 133 8.86 -10.86 -5.68
CA VAL A 133 10.16 -11.11 -5.03
C VAL A 133 10.14 -12.47 -4.34
N SER A 134 11.31 -13.04 -4.11
CA SER A 134 11.47 -14.14 -3.16
C SER A 134 12.36 -13.70 -2.01
N ALA A 135 11.80 -13.58 -0.83
CA ALA A 135 12.54 -13.17 0.36
C ALA A 135 13.66 -14.17 0.71
N ALA A 136 13.52 -15.45 0.36
CA ALA A 136 14.55 -16.46 0.53
C ALA A 136 15.77 -16.13 -0.35
N ILE A 137 15.55 -15.90 -1.65
CA ILE A 137 16.60 -15.47 -2.61
C ILE A 137 17.26 -14.16 -2.16
N GLU A 138 16.47 -13.15 -1.78
CA GLU A 138 17.03 -11.87 -1.30
C GLU A 138 17.94 -12.05 -0.06
N SER A 139 17.53 -12.95 0.85
CA SER A 139 18.32 -13.26 2.06
C SER A 139 19.63 -13.96 1.70
N GLU A 140 19.65 -14.83 0.70
CA GLU A 140 20.83 -15.53 0.24
C GLU A 140 21.80 -14.59 -0.46
N ILE A 141 21.31 -13.77 -1.41
CA ILE A 141 22.09 -12.75 -2.10
C ILE A 141 22.75 -11.77 -1.15
N ALA A 142 22.06 -11.37 -0.08
CA ALA A 142 22.59 -10.43 0.91
C ALA A 142 23.85 -10.94 1.64
N THR A 143 24.14 -12.23 1.57
CA THR A 143 25.32 -12.87 2.18
C THR A 143 26.46 -13.13 1.21
N LEU A 144 26.21 -12.97 -0.10
CA LEU A 144 27.18 -13.21 -1.15
C LEU A 144 27.97 -11.95 -1.50
N ASP A 145 29.15 -12.13 -2.07
CA ASP A 145 29.82 -10.99 -2.69
C ASP A 145 29.16 -10.64 -4.06
N PRO A 146 29.46 -9.48 -4.66
CA PRO A 146 28.75 -9.02 -5.85
C PRO A 146 28.91 -9.92 -7.09
N GLU A 147 30.03 -10.64 -7.23
CA GLU A 147 30.28 -11.53 -8.37
C GLU A 147 29.47 -12.81 -8.20
N ASP A 148 29.51 -13.44 -7.03
CA ASP A 148 28.75 -14.64 -6.71
C ASP A 148 27.23 -14.38 -6.72
N ALA A 149 26.81 -13.22 -6.24
CA ALA A 149 25.40 -12.80 -6.30
C ALA A 149 24.88 -12.68 -7.74
N ALA A 150 25.67 -12.15 -8.66
CA ALA A 150 25.31 -12.03 -10.06
C ALA A 150 25.22 -13.42 -10.74
N GLU A 151 26.14 -14.32 -10.45
CA GLU A 151 26.12 -15.70 -10.95
C GLU A 151 24.87 -16.44 -10.44
N PHE A 152 24.59 -16.36 -9.15
CA PHE A 152 23.42 -16.96 -8.51
C PHE A 152 22.10 -16.48 -9.12
N LEU A 153 21.94 -15.16 -9.32
CA LEU A 153 20.77 -14.59 -9.99
C LEU A 153 20.62 -15.12 -11.43
N SER A 154 21.73 -15.18 -12.17
CA SER A 154 21.72 -15.69 -13.55
C SER A 154 21.30 -17.16 -13.64
N GLU A 155 21.73 -18.00 -12.69
CA GLU A 155 21.32 -19.41 -12.61
C GLU A 155 19.82 -19.58 -12.36
N LEU A 156 19.22 -18.64 -11.60
CA LEU A 156 17.79 -18.59 -11.34
C LEU A 156 16.96 -17.92 -12.45
N GLY A 157 17.62 -17.45 -13.52
CA GLY A 157 16.96 -16.73 -14.61
C GLY A 157 16.48 -15.32 -14.24
N LEU A 158 17.08 -14.73 -13.22
CA LEU A 158 16.81 -13.38 -12.75
C LEU A 158 17.88 -12.42 -13.28
N GLU A 159 17.46 -11.27 -13.82
CA GLU A 159 18.38 -10.23 -14.29
C GLU A 159 18.94 -9.38 -13.15
N GLU A 160 18.15 -9.19 -12.09
CA GLU A 160 18.49 -8.40 -10.93
C GLU A 160 17.73 -8.86 -9.68
N ALA A 161 18.21 -8.47 -8.51
CA ALA A 161 17.53 -8.71 -7.24
C ALA A 161 16.16 -8.02 -7.20
N GLY A 162 15.16 -8.65 -6.58
CA GLY A 162 13.82 -8.10 -6.46
C GLY A 162 13.77 -6.77 -5.72
N LEU A 163 14.65 -6.57 -4.73
CA LEU A 163 14.79 -5.31 -3.99
C LEU A 163 15.22 -4.14 -4.90
N VAL A 164 16.01 -4.38 -5.95
CA VAL A 164 16.41 -3.33 -6.91
C VAL A 164 15.20 -2.82 -7.69
N ARG A 165 14.25 -3.69 -8.00
CA ARG A 165 13.00 -3.34 -8.70
C ARG A 165 12.01 -2.54 -7.85
N MET A 166 12.23 -2.44 -6.53
CA MET A 166 11.37 -1.67 -5.62
C MET A 166 11.80 -0.20 -5.45
N ILE A 167 12.98 0.17 -5.97
CA ILE A 167 13.55 1.51 -5.87
C ILE A 167 13.34 2.28 -7.16
#